data_3be1c2c69d5c3b0dbc78998582f6c7c4
#
_entry.id   3be1c2c69d5c3b0dbc78998582f6c7c4
#
_cell.length_a   1.000
_cell.length_b   1.000
_cell.length_c   1.000
_cell.angle_alpha   90.00
_cell.angle_beta   90.00
_cell.angle_gamma   90.00
#
_symmetry.space_group_name_H-M   'P 1'
#
loop_
_entity.id
_entity.type
_entity.pdbx_description
1 polymer ?
#
loop_
_entity_poly.entity_id
_entity_poly.type
_entity_poly.pdbx_seq_one_letter_code
_entity_poly.pdbx_strand_id
1 'polypeptide(L)'
;MVRRSFVTWGSVVLAACGTVCLTSLLSAQETLTSAEAPLVSVRALAAVSTPQSPVKPHPLDWVIKYAREEQAWLRQSVRDFSCRLVKRERINDELQDFQYIDMRVREEVSSDGRVVQPLSVFLEFIGPAEKAGRRVLFVGGRHDNRMLIRKGGKRFAYVVIDLDPNGESARQESVVPITQVGFPQMLGRTLRILERDMLLDPTGTNTKTERIANATINGRKCDVVRVEHPQRREGLEFHRADVFIDNALQVPVRTDIYDWPKQPGEPLPVLAEYTYTDLKLNVGLDDAAFDQAALRAP
;
A
#
# COMPACT_ATOMS: atom_id res chain seq x y z
N MET A 1 42.07 -13.14 -6.05
CA MET A 1 42.10 -14.56 -6.44
C MET A 1 41.19 -15.33 -5.45
N VAL A 2 39.90 -15.43 -5.70
CA VAL A 2 39.01 -16.50 -5.22
C VAL A 2 37.78 -16.48 -6.13
N ARG A 3 37.64 -17.53 -6.93
CA ARG A 3 36.47 -17.82 -7.79
C ARG A 3 35.33 -18.30 -6.90
N ARG A 4 34.10 -17.85 -7.17
CA ARG A 4 32.88 -18.53 -6.72
C ARG A 4 32.01 -18.88 -7.91
N SER A 5 31.71 -20.19 -7.94
CA SER A 5 31.07 -20.94 -9.01
C SER A 5 29.57 -20.60 -9.13
N PHE A 6 29.12 -20.51 -10.36
CA PHE A 6 27.71 -20.58 -10.75
C PHE A 6 27.17 -21.99 -10.59
N VAL A 7 26.00 -22.15 -9.99
CA VAL A 7 25.21 -23.38 -10.05
C VAL A 7 23.97 -23.09 -10.88
N THR A 8 23.95 -23.65 -12.07
CA THR A 8 22.79 -23.71 -12.95
C THR A 8 21.94 -24.92 -12.53
N TRP A 9 20.64 -24.70 -12.33
CA TRP A 9 19.68 -25.81 -12.22
C TRP A 9 18.83 -25.85 -13.49
N GLY A 10 18.99 -27.02 -14.15
CA GLY A 10 18.32 -27.35 -15.39
C GLY A 10 16.89 -27.82 -15.17
N SER A 11 16.11 -27.54 -16.18
CA SER A 11 14.74 -27.99 -16.40
C SER A 11 14.68 -29.52 -16.57
N VAL A 12 13.70 -30.16 -15.91
CA VAL A 12 13.26 -31.51 -16.29
C VAL A 12 11.77 -31.45 -16.63
N VAL A 13 11.50 -31.61 -17.92
CA VAL A 13 10.17 -31.90 -18.48
C VAL A 13 10.02 -33.42 -18.46
N LEU A 14 8.93 -33.93 -17.91
CA LEU A 14 8.50 -35.30 -18.10
C LEU A 14 7.02 -35.33 -18.49
N ALA A 15 6.80 -35.63 -19.77
CA ALA A 15 5.51 -36.02 -20.31
C ALA A 15 5.34 -37.54 -20.10
N ALA A 16 4.17 -37.94 -19.64
CA ALA A 16 3.74 -39.34 -19.75
C ALA A 16 2.26 -39.37 -20.13
N CYS A 17 2.07 -39.94 -21.34
CA CYS A 17 0.82 -40.32 -22.00
C CYS A 17 0.49 -41.75 -21.60
N GLY A 18 -0.78 -42.15 -21.57
CA GLY A 18 -1.19 -43.58 -21.50
C GLY A 18 -2.52 -43.69 -20.76
N THR A 19 -3.55 -43.83 -21.37
CA THR A 19 -4.24 -44.90 -22.16
C THR A 19 -5.45 -45.44 -21.40
N VAL A 20 -6.59 -45.24 -22.01
CA VAL A 20 -7.93 -45.74 -21.67
C VAL A 20 -7.95 -47.25 -21.69
N CYS A 21 -8.63 -47.88 -20.72
CA CYS A 21 -9.15 -49.23 -20.89
C CYS A 21 -10.56 -49.34 -20.24
N LEU A 22 -11.56 -49.49 -21.10
CA LEU A 22 -12.93 -49.91 -20.76
C LEU A 22 -12.93 -51.44 -20.67
N THR A 23 -13.56 -52.01 -19.61
CA THR A 23 -14.26 -53.32 -19.67
C THR A 23 -15.31 -53.36 -18.57
N SER A 24 -16.53 -53.26 -18.95
CA SER A 24 -17.71 -54.16 -18.93
C SER A 24 -18.02 -54.98 -17.67
N LEU A 25 -19.17 -54.67 -17.12
CA LEU A 25 -20.33 -55.51 -16.67
C LEU A 25 -20.05 -56.89 -16.06
N LEU A 26 -20.56 -57.09 -14.85
CA LEU A 26 -21.46 -58.21 -14.57
C LEU A 26 -22.26 -57.96 -13.26
N SER A 27 -23.58 -58.04 -13.37
CA SER A 27 -24.58 -58.04 -12.32
C SER A 27 -24.56 -59.32 -11.49
N ALA A 28 -24.69 -59.21 -10.19
CA ALA A 28 -25.19 -60.30 -9.35
C ALA A 28 -26.18 -59.71 -8.35
N GLN A 29 -27.46 -60.07 -8.56
CA GLN A 29 -28.49 -59.93 -7.56
C GLN A 29 -28.30 -61.06 -6.54
N GLU A 30 -28.22 -60.75 -5.28
CA GLU A 30 -28.48 -61.68 -4.20
C GLU A 30 -29.53 -61.10 -3.25
N THR A 31 -30.42 -62.00 -2.95
CA THR A 31 -31.69 -61.84 -2.28
C THR A 31 -31.58 -61.60 -0.78
N LEU A 32 -32.49 -60.79 -0.33
CA LEU A 32 -32.87 -60.46 1.04
C LEU A 32 -32.92 -61.63 2.02
N THR A 33 -32.36 -61.40 3.18
CA THR A 33 -32.94 -61.93 4.42
C THR A 33 -32.99 -60.79 5.46
N SER A 34 -34.22 -60.50 5.84
CA SER A 34 -34.57 -59.55 6.90
C SER A 34 -34.10 -60.10 8.24
N ALA A 35 -33.21 -59.40 8.90
CA ALA A 35 -32.91 -59.54 10.32
C ALA A 35 -33.21 -58.21 10.98
N GLU A 36 -34.25 -58.22 11.80
CA GLU A 36 -34.65 -57.12 12.67
C GLU A 36 -33.51 -56.79 13.63
N ALA A 37 -32.90 -55.60 13.45
CA ALA A 37 -31.95 -55.07 14.41
C ALA A 37 -32.66 -54.27 15.49
N PRO A 38 -32.24 -54.38 16.77
CA PRO A 38 -32.90 -53.69 17.87
C PRO A 38 -32.72 -52.18 17.76
N LEU A 39 -33.80 -51.43 18.01
CA LEU A 39 -33.82 -49.99 18.11
C LEU A 39 -32.87 -49.52 19.21
N VAL A 40 -31.65 -49.15 18.84
CA VAL A 40 -30.75 -48.38 19.73
C VAL A 40 -31.29 -46.96 19.73
N SER A 41 -31.89 -46.57 20.82
CA SER A 41 -32.29 -45.20 21.11
C SER A 41 -31.04 -44.31 21.04
N VAL A 42 -30.89 -43.58 19.94
CA VAL A 42 -29.88 -42.51 19.81
C VAL A 42 -30.36 -41.39 20.74
N ARG A 43 -29.85 -41.43 21.96
CA ARG A 43 -29.94 -40.32 22.89
C ARG A 43 -29.24 -39.13 22.22
N ALA A 44 -30.03 -38.17 21.71
CA ALA A 44 -29.51 -36.94 21.15
C ALA A 44 -28.59 -36.32 22.19
N LEU A 45 -27.27 -36.34 21.93
CA LEU A 45 -26.30 -35.50 22.62
C LEU A 45 -26.69 -34.07 22.25
N ALA A 46 -27.44 -33.44 23.14
CA ALA A 46 -27.63 -32.00 23.09
C ALA A 46 -26.23 -31.39 23.04
N ALA A 47 -25.89 -30.83 21.88
CA ALA A 47 -24.69 -30.03 21.75
C ALA A 47 -24.80 -28.93 22.80
N VAL A 48 -23.99 -29.04 23.84
CA VAL A 48 -23.77 -27.97 24.81
C VAL A 48 -23.12 -26.85 24.01
N SER A 49 -23.95 -25.92 23.53
CA SER A 49 -23.49 -24.66 23.00
C SER A 49 -22.85 -23.94 24.16
N THR A 50 -21.55 -24.08 24.28
CA THR A 50 -20.75 -23.23 25.17
C THR A 50 -21.06 -21.81 24.75
N PRO A 51 -21.51 -20.92 25.62
CA PRO A 51 -21.72 -19.54 25.27
C PRO A 51 -20.36 -19.01 24.84
N GLN A 52 -20.17 -18.72 23.54
CA GLN A 52 -19.00 -18.02 23.03
C GLN A 52 -19.02 -16.66 23.72
N SER A 53 -18.04 -16.44 24.59
CA SER A 53 -17.78 -15.10 25.12
C SER A 53 -17.73 -14.13 23.93
N PRO A 54 -18.34 -12.95 24.03
CA PRO A 54 -18.34 -11.99 22.93
C PRO A 54 -16.89 -11.74 22.52
N VAL A 55 -16.55 -12.14 21.29
CA VAL A 55 -15.22 -11.92 20.74
C VAL A 55 -15.02 -10.41 20.72
N LYS A 56 -14.06 -9.92 21.52
CA LYS A 56 -13.71 -8.51 21.54
C LYS A 56 -13.25 -8.11 20.14
N PRO A 57 -13.82 -7.05 19.51
CA PRO A 57 -13.42 -6.65 18.19
C PRO A 57 -11.91 -6.31 18.17
N HIS A 58 -11.26 -6.63 17.06
CA HIS A 58 -9.85 -6.32 16.88
C HIS A 58 -9.63 -4.79 16.84
N PRO A 59 -8.58 -4.22 17.47
CA PRO A 59 -8.35 -2.78 17.46
C PRO A 59 -8.29 -2.16 16.06
N LEU A 60 -7.84 -2.90 15.03
CA LEU A 60 -7.78 -2.43 13.64
C LEU A 60 -9.13 -2.45 12.91
N ASP A 61 -10.17 -3.11 13.41
CA ASP A 61 -11.44 -3.25 12.68
C ASP A 61 -12.04 -1.90 12.28
N TRP A 62 -12.08 -0.93 13.21
CA TRP A 62 -12.61 0.38 12.93
C TRP A 62 -11.71 1.20 12.00
N VAL A 63 -10.38 1.05 12.12
CA VAL A 63 -9.41 1.77 11.25
C VAL A 63 -9.51 1.28 9.82
N ILE A 64 -9.58 -0.06 9.62
CA ILE A 64 -9.74 -0.67 8.31
C ILE A 64 -11.07 -0.27 7.68
N LYS A 65 -12.16 -0.32 8.46
CA LYS A 65 -13.48 0.13 7.99
C LYS A 65 -13.43 1.60 7.55
N TYR A 66 -12.90 2.48 8.40
CA TYR A 66 -12.76 3.89 8.12
C TYR A 66 -11.91 4.13 6.85
N ALA A 67 -10.74 3.49 6.73
CA ALA A 67 -9.88 3.64 5.55
C ALA A 67 -10.53 3.14 4.25
N ARG A 68 -11.38 2.10 4.30
CA ARG A 68 -12.15 1.63 3.14
C ARG A 68 -13.24 2.63 2.72
N GLU A 69 -13.94 3.19 3.68
CA GLU A 69 -14.98 4.21 3.44
C GLU A 69 -14.35 5.47 2.83
N GLU A 70 -13.23 5.94 3.39
CA GLU A 70 -12.45 7.07 2.87
C GLU A 70 -11.91 6.79 1.45
N GLN A 71 -11.37 5.60 1.21
CA GLN A 71 -10.89 5.25 -0.13
C GLN A 71 -12.02 5.28 -1.18
N ALA A 72 -13.20 4.79 -0.82
CA ALA A 72 -14.36 4.82 -1.70
C ALA A 72 -14.82 6.25 -1.99
N TRP A 73 -14.83 7.10 -0.96
CA TRP A 73 -15.17 8.52 -1.10
C TRP A 73 -14.15 9.26 -1.97
N LEU A 74 -12.85 9.06 -1.74
CA LEU A 74 -11.78 9.69 -2.51
C LEU A 74 -11.85 9.34 -4.00
N ARG A 75 -12.13 8.08 -4.35
CA ARG A 75 -12.32 7.65 -5.74
C ARG A 75 -13.45 8.40 -6.47
N GLN A 76 -14.46 8.85 -5.72
CA GLN A 76 -15.61 9.59 -6.28
C GLN A 76 -15.39 11.09 -6.28
N SER A 77 -14.70 11.62 -5.26
CA SER A 77 -14.68 13.04 -4.93
C SER A 77 -13.42 13.76 -5.43
N VAL A 78 -12.29 13.05 -5.53
CA VAL A 78 -11.01 13.65 -5.94
C VAL A 78 -10.61 13.12 -7.32
N ARG A 79 -10.52 14.02 -8.30
CA ARG A 79 -10.11 13.71 -9.68
C ARG A 79 -8.65 14.02 -9.92
N ASP A 80 -8.19 15.08 -9.33
CA ASP A 80 -6.82 15.56 -9.42
C ASP A 80 -6.48 16.46 -8.23
N PHE A 81 -5.21 16.70 -8.02
CA PHE A 81 -4.75 17.68 -7.05
C PHE A 81 -3.35 18.23 -7.38
N SER A 82 -3.06 19.38 -6.82
CA SER A 82 -1.70 19.93 -6.78
C SER A 82 -1.34 20.29 -5.34
N CYS A 83 -0.07 20.15 -4.99
CA CYS A 83 0.43 20.48 -3.66
C CYS A 83 1.94 20.66 -3.68
N ARG A 84 2.49 21.15 -2.58
CA ARG A 84 3.89 20.94 -2.21
C ARG A 84 3.97 19.81 -1.20
N LEU A 85 4.67 18.72 -1.57
CA LEU A 85 5.02 17.63 -0.69
C LEU A 85 6.35 17.97 0.01
N VAL A 86 6.35 17.97 1.32
CA VAL A 86 7.55 17.99 2.16
C VAL A 86 7.71 16.60 2.74
N LYS A 87 8.79 15.91 2.38
CA LYS A 87 9.01 14.54 2.85
C LYS A 87 10.44 14.30 3.30
N ARG A 88 10.62 13.38 4.22
CA ARG A 88 11.88 12.66 4.46
C ARG A 88 11.61 11.21 4.80
N GLU A 89 12.52 10.35 4.43
CA GLU A 89 12.39 8.91 4.55
C GLU A 89 13.71 8.32 5.06
N ARG A 90 13.62 7.22 5.80
CA ARG A 90 14.79 6.41 6.15
C ARG A 90 15.02 5.39 5.04
N ILE A 91 16.15 5.50 4.38
CA ILE A 91 16.57 4.61 3.29
C ILE A 91 17.90 4.00 3.68
N ASN A 92 18.00 2.67 3.64
CA ASN A 92 19.21 1.94 4.06
C ASN A 92 19.70 2.35 5.46
N ASP A 93 18.77 2.43 6.43
CA ASP A 93 19.00 2.83 7.82
C ASP A 93 19.47 4.28 8.04
N GLU A 94 19.57 5.09 6.99
CA GLU A 94 19.91 6.50 7.05
C GLU A 94 18.65 7.37 6.84
N LEU A 95 18.34 8.26 7.80
CA LEU A 95 17.28 9.24 7.65
C LEU A 95 17.75 10.36 6.71
N GLN A 96 17.12 10.44 5.54
CA GLN A 96 17.46 11.41 4.53
C GLN A 96 17.03 12.83 4.93
N ASP A 97 17.60 13.83 4.29
CA ASP A 97 17.19 15.22 4.45
C ASP A 97 15.79 15.48 3.89
N PHE A 98 15.17 16.57 4.35
CA PHE A 98 13.88 16.98 3.83
C PHE A 98 13.97 17.30 2.33
N GLN A 99 13.04 16.71 1.59
CA GLN A 99 12.82 17.00 0.18
C GLN A 99 11.55 17.84 0.03
N TYR A 100 11.62 18.85 -0.82
CA TYR A 100 10.53 19.75 -1.16
C TYR A 100 10.17 19.53 -2.63
N ILE A 101 8.93 19.12 -2.88
CA ILE A 101 8.53 18.65 -4.20
C ILE A 101 7.20 19.29 -4.57
N ASP A 102 7.15 20.10 -5.63
CA ASP A 102 5.91 20.54 -6.22
C ASP A 102 5.32 19.38 -7.02
N MET A 103 4.08 19.01 -6.70
CA MET A 103 3.44 17.80 -7.17
C MET A 103 2.11 18.10 -7.85
N ARG A 104 1.86 17.44 -8.98
CA ARG A 104 0.59 17.38 -9.69
C ARG A 104 0.21 15.93 -9.86
N VAL A 105 -0.99 15.57 -9.45
CA VAL A 105 -1.49 14.20 -9.55
C VAL A 105 -2.88 14.24 -10.15
N ARG A 106 -3.12 13.40 -11.14
CA ARG A 106 -4.44 13.08 -11.66
C ARG A 106 -4.73 11.63 -11.33
N GLU A 107 -5.80 11.42 -10.56
CA GLU A 107 -6.15 10.12 -10.02
C GLU A 107 -6.60 9.15 -11.12
N GLU A 108 -6.41 7.86 -10.87
CA GLU A 108 -6.93 6.83 -11.75
C GLU A 108 -8.47 6.76 -11.66
N VAL A 109 -9.12 6.75 -12.81
CA VAL A 109 -10.56 6.51 -12.91
C VAL A 109 -10.79 5.26 -13.75
N SER A 110 -11.57 4.34 -13.20
CA SER A 110 -12.02 3.14 -13.90
C SER A 110 -13.54 3.18 -14.08
N SER A 111 -14.02 2.74 -15.26
CA SER A 111 -15.43 2.53 -15.57
C SER A 111 -15.57 1.17 -16.23
N ASP A 112 -16.56 0.38 -15.78
CA ASP A 112 -16.85 -0.96 -16.31
C ASP A 112 -15.62 -1.89 -16.36
N GLY A 113 -14.77 -1.80 -15.30
CA GLY A 113 -13.54 -2.60 -15.17
C GLY A 113 -12.40 -2.17 -16.07
N ARG A 114 -12.53 -1.03 -16.77
CA ARG A 114 -11.47 -0.47 -17.63
C ARG A 114 -10.99 0.85 -17.08
N VAL A 115 -9.68 1.07 -17.14
CA VAL A 115 -9.08 2.37 -16.81
C VAL A 115 -9.45 3.35 -17.95
N VAL A 116 -10.24 4.37 -17.63
CA VAL A 116 -10.63 5.44 -18.57
C VAL A 116 -9.76 6.68 -18.40
N GLN A 117 -9.19 6.88 -17.23
CA GLN A 117 -8.17 7.89 -16.95
C GLN A 117 -7.05 7.22 -16.13
N PRO A 118 -5.83 7.15 -16.67
CA PRO A 118 -4.73 6.55 -15.92
C PRO A 118 -4.23 7.46 -14.79
N LEU A 119 -3.69 6.87 -13.73
CA LEU A 119 -2.91 7.61 -12.74
C LEU A 119 -1.79 8.37 -13.45
N SER A 120 -1.74 9.69 -13.25
CA SER A 120 -0.72 10.54 -13.84
C SER A 120 -0.08 11.39 -12.75
N VAL A 121 1.24 11.38 -12.67
CA VAL A 121 2.01 12.05 -11.62
C VAL A 121 3.14 12.84 -12.23
N PHE A 122 3.23 14.11 -11.86
CA PHE A 122 4.34 14.98 -12.19
C PHE A 122 4.93 15.55 -10.91
N LEU A 123 6.24 15.38 -10.73
CA LEU A 123 6.98 15.87 -9.59
C LEU A 123 8.07 16.83 -10.07
N GLU A 124 8.21 17.97 -9.40
CA GLU A 124 9.33 18.89 -9.55
C GLU A 124 10.01 19.11 -8.21
N PHE A 125 11.25 18.69 -8.08
CA PHE A 125 12.04 18.84 -6.86
C PHE A 125 12.52 20.30 -6.76
N ILE A 126 12.10 20.96 -5.69
CA ILE A 126 12.50 22.35 -5.38
C ILE A 126 13.71 22.36 -4.44
N GLY A 127 13.86 21.35 -3.62
CA GLY A 127 14.96 21.18 -2.67
C GLY A 127 15.10 19.74 -2.20
N PRO A 128 16.23 19.42 -1.58
CA PRO A 128 17.41 20.25 -1.34
C PRO A 128 18.20 20.57 -2.65
N ALA A 129 19.24 21.39 -2.55
CA ALA A 129 19.92 21.96 -3.72
C ALA A 129 20.43 20.93 -4.73
N GLU A 130 20.92 19.78 -4.28
CA GLU A 130 21.42 18.69 -5.12
C GLU A 130 20.34 17.99 -5.93
N LYS A 131 19.08 18.09 -5.50
CA LYS A 131 17.91 17.51 -6.20
C LYS A 131 17.10 18.58 -6.95
N ALA A 132 17.33 19.86 -6.69
CA ALA A 132 16.57 20.96 -7.27
C ALA A 132 16.56 20.94 -8.80
N GLY A 133 15.39 21.17 -9.39
CA GLY A 133 15.15 21.10 -10.84
C GLY A 133 15.05 19.68 -11.41
N ARG A 134 15.17 18.62 -10.59
CA ARG A 134 14.81 17.27 -11.03
C ARG A 134 13.31 17.22 -11.29
N ARG A 135 12.91 16.60 -12.39
CA ARG A 135 11.50 16.36 -12.71
C ARG A 135 11.25 14.90 -12.97
N VAL A 136 10.11 14.41 -12.52
CA VAL A 136 9.68 13.03 -12.71
C VAL A 136 8.27 13.04 -13.28
N LEU A 137 8.03 12.25 -14.31
CA LEU A 137 6.73 12.04 -14.93
C LEU A 137 6.40 10.56 -14.94
N PHE A 138 5.21 10.21 -14.48
CA PHE A 138 4.62 8.89 -14.61
C PHE A 138 3.20 9.01 -15.13
N VAL A 139 2.85 8.22 -16.15
CA VAL A 139 1.47 8.07 -16.63
C VAL A 139 1.22 6.58 -16.85
N GLY A 140 0.28 6.02 -16.11
CA GLY A 140 -0.08 4.61 -16.22
C GLY A 140 -0.43 4.20 -17.65
N GLY A 141 0.10 3.08 -18.10
CA GLY A 141 -0.08 2.60 -19.47
C GLY A 141 0.74 3.31 -20.55
N ARG A 142 1.49 4.38 -20.22
CA ARG A 142 2.43 5.03 -21.14
C ARG A 142 3.87 4.63 -20.81
N HIS A 143 4.76 4.73 -21.82
CA HIS A 143 6.19 4.44 -21.69
C HIS A 143 6.47 3.06 -21.05
N ASP A 144 5.70 2.03 -21.44
CA ASP A 144 5.80 0.67 -20.88
C ASP A 144 5.69 0.65 -19.34
N ASN A 145 4.84 1.51 -18.77
CA ASN A 145 4.69 1.77 -17.33
C ASN A 145 5.99 2.22 -16.63
N ARG A 146 6.92 2.79 -17.36
CA ARG A 146 8.15 3.37 -16.82
C ARG A 146 7.94 4.85 -16.48
N MET A 147 8.63 5.34 -15.46
CA MET A 147 8.67 6.77 -15.16
C MET A 147 9.82 7.44 -15.92
N LEU A 148 9.59 8.64 -16.39
CA LEU A 148 10.58 9.47 -17.05
C LEU A 148 11.18 10.44 -16.04
N ILE A 149 12.49 10.53 -15.99
CA ILE A 149 13.21 11.39 -15.07
C ILE A 149 14.14 12.32 -15.85
N ARG A 150 13.91 13.61 -15.69
CA ARG A 150 14.88 14.66 -16.09
C ARG A 150 15.73 15.01 -14.88
N LYS A 151 17.04 14.88 -15.01
CA LYS A 151 17.98 15.29 -13.95
C LYS A 151 17.93 16.80 -13.73
N GLY A 152 18.07 17.22 -12.49
CA GLY A 152 18.23 18.64 -12.14
C GLY A 152 19.56 19.23 -12.61
N GLY A 153 19.68 20.55 -12.50
CA GLY A 153 20.88 21.30 -12.85
C GLY A 153 21.02 21.60 -14.35
N LYS A 154 21.80 22.62 -14.67
CA LYS A 154 21.96 23.11 -16.06
C LYS A 154 22.69 22.12 -16.97
N ARG A 155 23.66 21.38 -16.42
CA ARG A 155 24.57 20.53 -17.23
C ARG A 155 23.87 19.31 -17.86
N PHE A 156 22.81 18.78 -17.24
CA PHE A 156 22.11 17.57 -17.68
C PHE A 156 20.62 17.79 -17.93
N ALA A 157 20.20 19.05 -18.07
CA ALA A 157 18.79 19.42 -18.25
C ALA A 157 18.12 18.81 -19.50
N TYR A 158 18.92 18.39 -20.49
CA TYR A 158 18.43 17.74 -21.71
C TYR A 158 18.33 16.22 -21.61
N VAL A 159 18.90 15.62 -20.56
CA VAL A 159 18.93 14.16 -20.38
C VAL A 159 17.66 13.72 -19.68
N VAL A 160 16.87 12.92 -20.37
CA VAL A 160 15.72 12.22 -19.81
C VAL A 160 16.05 10.73 -19.82
N ILE A 161 15.94 10.10 -18.67
CA ILE A 161 16.08 8.65 -18.51
C ILE A 161 14.73 8.05 -18.15
N ASP A 162 14.50 6.81 -18.53
CA ASP A 162 13.37 6.04 -18.12
C ASP A 162 13.78 5.04 -17.03
N LEU A 163 12.90 4.80 -16.07
CA LEU A 163 13.17 3.94 -14.92
C LEU A 163 11.92 3.15 -14.55
N ASP A 164 12.12 1.88 -14.17
CA ASP A 164 11.06 1.08 -13.56
C ASP A 164 10.67 1.70 -12.20
N PRO A 165 9.41 2.13 -12.02
CA PRO A 165 8.96 2.73 -10.76
C PRO A 165 9.02 1.79 -9.55
N ASN A 166 9.07 0.47 -9.78
CA ASN A 166 9.17 -0.55 -8.74
C ASN A 166 10.57 -1.19 -8.68
N GLY A 167 11.50 -0.74 -9.52
CA GLY A 167 12.87 -1.22 -9.60
C GLY A 167 13.72 -0.81 -8.40
N GLU A 168 14.87 -1.46 -8.25
CA GLU A 168 15.81 -1.19 -7.15
C GLU A 168 16.26 0.27 -7.11
N SER A 169 16.61 0.85 -8.26
CA SER A 169 17.03 2.25 -8.33
C SER A 169 15.95 3.24 -7.87
N ALA A 170 14.68 2.94 -8.09
CA ALA A 170 13.58 3.77 -7.59
C ALA A 170 13.44 3.64 -6.06
N ARG A 171 13.59 2.42 -5.53
CA ARG A 171 13.53 2.16 -4.08
C ARG A 171 14.70 2.76 -3.29
N GLN A 172 15.84 2.97 -3.92
CA GLN A 172 16.98 3.70 -3.33
C GLN A 172 16.70 5.21 -3.21
N GLU A 173 15.70 5.74 -3.91
CA GLU A 173 15.34 7.16 -3.88
C GLU A 173 14.05 7.44 -3.09
N SER A 174 13.16 6.47 -2.93
CA SER A 174 11.90 6.61 -2.19
C SER A 174 11.34 5.27 -1.74
N VAL A 175 10.82 5.24 -0.51
CA VAL A 175 10.11 4.10 0.07
C VAL A 175 8.75 3.89 -0.62
N VAL A 176 8.09 4.98 -1.01
CA VAL A 176 6.79 4.94 -1.69
C VAL A 176 7.01 5.02 -3.20
N PRO A 177 6.63 3.97 -3.97
CA PRO A 177 6.69 4.02 -5.42
C PRO A 177 5.75 5.11 -5.98
N ILE A 178 6.15 5.75 -7.09
CA ILE A 178 5.33 6.79 -7.75
C ILE A 178 3.95 6.27 -8.18
N THR A 179 3.81 4.99 -8.43
CA THR A 179 2.55 4.30 -8.74
C THR A 179 1.57 4.26 -7.55
N GLN A 180 2.00 4.65 -6.36
CA GLN A 180 1.19 4.63 -5.13
C GLN A 180 1.02 6.03 -4.52
N VAL A 181 1.25 7.07 -5.30
CA VAL A 181 1.24 8.47 -4.82
C VAL A 181 -0.17 9.08 -4.77
N GLY A 182 -1.12 8.60 -5.59
CA GLY A 182 -2.52 9.04 -5.52
C GLY A 182 -3.20 8.68 -4.19
N PHE A 183 -4.18 9.46 -3.74
CA PHE A 183 -4.86 9.22 -2.47
C PHE A 183 -5.52 7.84 -2.37
N PRO A 184 -6.29 7.36 -3.36
CA PRO A 184 -6.85 6.01 -3.32
C PRO A 184 -5.80 4.91 -3.32
N GLN A 185 -4.68 5.09 -4.04
CA GLN A 185 -3.56 4.14 -4.11
C GLN A 185 -2.81 4.08 -2.77
N MET A 186 -2.58 5.24 -2.15
CA MET A 186 -1.96 5.35 -0.83
C MET A 186 -2.81 4.65 0.24
N LEU A 187 -4.13 4.89 0.27
CA LEU A 187 -5.02 4.18 1.18
C LEU A 187 -5.09 2.67 0.88
N GLY A 188 -5.05 2.28 -0.40
CA GLY A 188 -4.95 0.86 -0.77
C GLY A 188 -3.69 0.19 -0.24
N ARG A 189 -2.55 0.89 -0.23
CA ARG A 189 -1.33 0.41 0.42
C ARG A 189 -1.51 0.30 1.94
N THR A 190 -2.05 1.33 2.58
CA THR A 190 -2.31 1.35 4.02
C THR A 190 -3.21 0.20 4.43
N LEU A 191 -4.30 -0.05 3.70
CA LEU A 191 -5.21 -1.17 3.95
C LEU A 191 -4.48 -2.52 3.91
N ARG A 192 -3.64 -2.77 2.90
CA ARG A 192 -2.85 -4.02 2.82
C ARG A 192 -1.91 -4.20 4.01
N ILE A 193 -1.29 -3.11 4.49
CA ILE A 193 -0.44 -3.15 5.68
C ILE A 193 -1.28 -3.50 6.91
N LEU A 194 -2.39 -2.82 7.15
CA LEU A 194 -3.26 -3.04 8.31
C LEU A 194 -3.89 -4.44 8.31
N GLU A 195 -4.32 -4.94 7.15
CA GLU A 195 -4.87 -6.29 6.99
C GLU A 195 -3.80 -7.37 7.27
N ARG A 196 -2.57 -7.17 6.82
CA ARG A 196 -1.44 -8.04 7.17
C ARG A 196 -1.13 -7.98 8.67
N ASP A 197 -1.09 -6.78 9.26
CA ASP A 197 -0.78 -6.60 10.68
C ASP A 197 -1.85 -7.26 11.57
N MET A 198 -3.13 -7.27 11.13
CA MET A 198 -4.19 -8.05 11.77
C MET A 198 -3.92 -9.55 11.74
N LEU A 199 -3.35 -10.08 10.65
CA LEU A 199 -2.95 -11.50 10.57
C LEU A 199 -1.76 -11.83 11.47
N LEU A 200 -0.84 -10.87 11.68
CA LEU A 200 0.33 -11.02 12.57
C LEU A 200 -0.02 -10.88 14.06
N ASP A 201 -1.14 -10.24 14.38
CA ASP A 201 -1.64 -10.06 15.76
C ASP A 201 -3.14 -10.37 15.85
N PRO A 202 -3.60 -11.61 15.57
CA PRO A 202 -5.02 -11.93 15.42
C PRO A 202 -5.85 -11.64 16.69
N THR A 203 -5.23 -11.56 17.84
CA THR A 203 -5.87 -11.22 19.12
C THR A 203 -5.91 -9.73 19.41
N GLY A 204 -5.19 -8.91 18.64
CA GLY A 204 -5.07 -7.47 18.85
C GLY A 204 -4.35 -7.07 20.14
N THR A 205 -3.59 -7.99 20.76
CA THR A 205 -2.93 -7.73 22.04
C THR A 205 -1.67 -6.86 21.91
N ASN A 206 -1.08 -6.84 20.70
CA ASN A 206 0.06 -5.99 20.36
C ASN A 206 -0.35 -4.81 19.45
N THR A 207 -1.62 -4.46 19.44
CA THR A 207 -2.11 -3.37 18.59
C THR A 207 -2.93 -2.40 19.41
N LYS A 208 -2.61 -1.12 19.32
CA LYS A 208 -3.40 -0.01 19.86
C LYS A 208 -3.80 0.93 18.76
N THR A 209 -5.01 1.45 18.84
CA THR A 209 -5.53 2.43 17.90
C THR A 209 -6.21 3.57 18.63
N GLU A 210 -6.05 4.77 18.13
CA GLU A 210 -6.61 5.98 18.74
C GLU A 210 -7.06 6.95 17.65
N ARG A 211 -8.17 7.66 17.88
CA ARG A 211 -8.55 8.84 17.11
C ARG A 211 -8.38 10.06 18.01
N ILE A 212 -7.51 10.96 17.62
CA ILE A 212 -7.18 12.19 18.36
C ILE A 212 -7.77 13.36 17.59
N ALA A 213 -8.72 14.05 18.20
CA ALA A 213 -9.38 15.21 17.58
C ALA A 213 -8.59 16.50 17.82
N ASN A 214 -8.86 17.50 16.96
CA ASN A 214 -8.38 18.88 17.12
C ASN A 214 -6.85 19.07 17.04
N ALA A 215 -6.12 18.20 16.39
CA ALA A 215 -4.74 18.47 15.99
C ALA A 215 -4.71 19.68 15.03
N THR A 216 -3.54 20.31 14.92
CA THR A 216 -3.36 21.44 13.98
C THR A 216 -2.09 21.23 13.19
N ILE A 217 -2.20 21.19 11.85
CA ILE A 217 -1.10 21.11 10.91
C ILE A 217 -1.16 22.30 9.98
N ASN A 218 -0.11 23.13 9.97
CA ASN A 218 -0.02 24.34 9.14
C ASN A 218 -1.27 25.25 9.25
N GLY A 219 -1.81 25.42 10.48
CA GLY A 219 -3.00 26.20 10.74
C GLY A 219 -4.34 25.53 10.40
N ARG A 220 -4.33 24.31 9.88
CA ARG A 220 -5.52 23.53 9.52
C ARG A 220 -5.90 22.56 10.65
N LYS A 221 -7.18 22.48 10.95
CA LYS A 221 -7.73 21.53 11.93
C LYS A 221 -7.74 20.12 11.33
N CYS A 222 -7.20 19.16 12.08
CA CYS A 222 -7.10 17.78 11.67
C CYS A 222 -7.57 16.84 12.78
N ASP A 223 -8.11 15.70 12.39
CA ASP A 223 -8.18 14.52 13.25
C ASP A 223 -6.97 13.62 12.95
N VAL A 224 -6.46 12.94 13.97
CA VAL A 224 -5.34 11.99 13.81
C VAL A 224 -5.86 10.59 14.02
N VAL A 225 -5.57 9.71 13.09
CA VAL A 225 -5.70 8.26 13.26
C VAL A 225 -4.32 7.72 13.59
N ARG A 226 -4.20 7.17 14.81
CA ARG A 226 -2.97 6.55 15.30
C ARG A 226 -3.11 5.05 15.34
N VAL A 227 -2.10 4.35 14.83
CA VAL A 227 -1.90 2.91 15.01
C VAL A 227 -0.54 2.69 15.67
N GLU A 228 -0.51 1.88 16.73
CA GLU A 228 0.71 1.58 17.48
C GLU A 228 0.84 0.07 17.71
N HIS A 229 2.03 -0.46 17.46
CA HIS A 229 2.45 -1.81 17.80
C HIS A 229 3.55 -1.75 18.88
N PRO A 230 3.20 -1.84 20.19
CA PRO A 230 4.15 -1.65 21.28
C PRO A 230 5.37 -2.57 21.22
N GLN A 231 5.18 -3.80 20.80
CA GLN A 231 6.27 -4.78 20.72
C GLN A 231 6.64 -5.04 19.25
N ARG A 232 7.94 -5.06 18.97
CA ARG A 232 8.44 -5.46 17.65
C ARG A 232 8.15 -6.95 17.45
N ARG A 233 7.53 -7.29 16.34
CA ARG A 233 7.32 -8.65 15.85
C ARG A 233 7.77 -8.75 14.40
N GLU A 234 8.23 -9.92 14.01
CA GLU A 234 8.59 -10.16 12.60
C GLU A 234 7.41 -9.89 11.68
N GLY A 235 7.65 -9.20 10.58
CA GLY A 235 6.64 -8.82 9.61
C GLY A 235 5.94 -7.48 9.87
N LEU A 236 5.99 -6.91 11.09
CA LEU A 236 5.51 -5.55 11.35
C LEU A 236 6.53 -4.53 10.84
N GLU A 237 6.06 -3.52 10.12
CA GLU A 237 6.93 -2.53 9.47
C GLU A 237 7.18 -1.27 10.31
N PHE A 238 6.37 -1.00 11.34
CA PHE A 238 6.46 0.23 12.13
C PHE A 238 6.02 0.01 13.58
N HIS A 239 6.53 0.85 14.47
CA HIS A 239 6.05 0.95 15.85
C HIS A 239 4.79 1.80 15.94
N ARG A 240 4.81 3.00 15.31
CA ARG A 240 3.68 3.94 15.34
C ARG A 240 3.54 4.64 14.00
N ALA A 241 2.29 4.75 13.55
CA ALA A 241 1.90 5.58 12.43
C ALA A 241 0.80 6.55 12.86
N ASP A 242 1.00 7.84 12.57
CA ASP A 242 0.05 8.93 12.81
C ASP A 242 -0.36 9.51 11.46
N VAL A 243 -1.65 9.41 11.12
CA VAL A 243 -2.21 9.97 9.89
C VAL A 243 -3.12 11.13 10.25
N PHE A 244 -2.76 12.33 9.80
CA PHE A 244 -3.51 13.57 10.04
C PHE A 244 -4.46 13.83 8.86
N ILE A 245 -5.74 13.87 9.14
CA ILE A 245 -6.80 14.06 8.16
C ILE A 245 -7.38 15.46 8.35
N ASP A 246 -7.34 16.27 7.30
CA ASP A 246 -7.87 17.62 7.31
C ASP A 246 -9.40 17.59 7.43
N ASN A 247 -9.95 18.29 8.43
CA ASN A 247 -11.39 18.25 8.73
C ASN A 247 -12.25 18.95 7.66
N ALA A 248 -11.68 19.84 6.86
CA ALA A 248 -12.41 20.56 5.81
C ALA A 248 -12.28 19.85 4.45
N LEU A 249 -11.08 19.35 4.13
CA LEU A 249 -10.81 18.67 2.85
C LEU A 249 -11.12 17.17 2.88
N GLN A 250 -11.22 16.58 4.09
CA GLN A 250 -11.43 15.13 4.29
C GLN A 250 -10.37 14.27 3.57
N VAL A 251 -9.12 14.74 3.57
CA VAL A 251 -7.98 14.01 2.96
C VAL A 251 -6.81 13.97 3.93
N PRO A 252 -5.94 12.96 3.86
CA PRO A 252 -4.69 12.93 4.61
C PRO A 252 -3.78 14.10 4.18
N VAL A 253 -3.34 14.92 5.14
CA VAL A 253 -2.44 16.06 4.89
C VAL A 253 -1.05 15.88 5.52
N ARG A 254 -0.93 14.93 6.46
CA ARG A 254 0.36 14.53 7.03
C ARG A 254 0.33 13.08 7.45
N THR A 255 1.47 12.41 7.31
CA THR A 255 1.69 11.05 7.83
C THR A 255 3.08 11.00 8.44
N ASP A 256 3.15 10.55 9.70
CA ASP A 256 4.40 10.33 10.43
C ASP A 256 4.49 8.84 10.79
N ILE A 257 5.62 8.21 10.47
CA ILE A 257 5.86 6.79 10.71
C ILE A 257 7.15 6.64 11.51
N TYR A 258 7.09 5.84 12.59
CA TYR A 258 8.18 5.67 13.53
C TYR A 258 8.53 4.21 13.74
N ASP A 259 9.81 3.95 13.89
CA ASP A 259 10.37 2.66 14.34
C ASP A 259 10.28 2.52 15.87
N TRP A 260 10.49 1.31 16.37
CA TRP A 260 10.60 1.04 17.80
C TRP A 260 11.78 1.79 18.42
N PRO A 261 11.64 2.31 19.64
CA PRO A 261 12.75 2.94 20.31
C PRO A 261 13.86 1.91 20.58
N LYS A 262 15.11 2.33 20.50
CA LYS A 262 16.26 1.45 20.77
C LYS A 262 16.33 1.07 22.24
N GLN A 263 15.96 2.01 23.14
CA GLN A 263 15.85 1.81 24.57
C GLN A 263 14.54 2.42 25.10
N PRO A 264 13.96 1.88 26.18
CA PRO A 264 12.77 2.46 26.80
C PRO A 264 12.97 3.93 27.18
N GLY A 265 12.04 4.79 26.76
CA GLY A 265 12.07 6.23 27.05
C GLY A 265 12.86 7.08 26.04
N GLU A 266 13.53 6.50 25.06
CA GLU A 266 14.12 7.26 23.96
C GLU A 266 13.08 7.76 22.97
N PRO A 267 13.37 8.88 22.27
CA PRO A 267 12.53 9.32 21.16
C PRO A 267 12.40 8.25 20.09
N LEU A 268 11.21 8.13 19.51
CA LEU A 268 10.96 7.17 18.43
C LEU A 268 11.78 7.55 17.19
N PRO A 269 12.56 6.60 16.64
CA PRO A 269 13.26 6.86 15.38
C PRO A 269 12.27 7.08 14.22
N VAL A 270 12.47 8.15 13.48
CA VAL A 270 11.63 8.45 12.31
C VAL A 270 11.97 7.46 11.18
N LEU A 271 10.94 6.80 10.62
CA LEU A 271 11.00 6.02 9.39
C LEU A 271 10.63 6.89 8.18
N ALA A 272 9.53 7.64 8.30
CA ALA A 272 9.11 8.55 7.25
C ALA A 272 8.21 9.66 7.79
N GLU A 273 8.27 10.82 7.13
CA GLU A 273 7.38 11.96 7.33
C GLU A 273 6.96 12.50 5.97
N TYR A 274 5.66 12.70 5.79
CA TYR A 274 5.08 13.28 4.59
C TYR A 274 4.11 14.37 5.01
N THR A 275 4.26 15.57 4.46
CA THR A 275 3.34 16.69 4.70
C THR A 275 2.96 17.34 3.38
N TYR A 276 1.66 17.45 3.13
CA TYR A 276 1.11 18.14 1.97
C TYR A 276 0.77 19.58 2.37
N THR A 277 1.47 20.55 1.77
CA THR A 277 1.19 21.97 1.93
C THR A 277 0.61 22.53 0.62
N ASP A 278 -0.07 23.66 0.69
CA ASP A 278 -0.70 24.31 -0.47
C ASP A 278 -1.61 23.38 -1.30
N LEU A 279 -2.22 22.39 -0.63
CA LEU A 279 -3.04 21.36 -1.25
C LEU A 279 -4.32 21.97 -1.86
N LYS A 280 -4.50 21.73 -3.15
CA LYS A 280 -5.69 22.13 -3.93
C LYS A 280 -6.23 20.90 -4.62
N LEU A 281 -7.49 20.56 -4.36
CA LEU A 281 -8.19 19.43 -4.96
C LEU A 281 -8.98 19.87 -6.18
N ASN A 282 -9.11 18.98 -7.17
CA ASN A 282 -9.95 19.16 -8.36
C ASN A 282 -9.64 20.46 -9.12
N VAL A 283 -8.35 20.69 -9.39
CA VAL A 283 -7.86 21.90 -10.08
C VAL A 283 -8.00 21.81 -11.62
N GLY A 284 -8.48 20.66 -12.14
CA GLY A 284 -8.73 20.48 -13.57
C GLY A 284 -7.45 20.22 -14.37
N LEU A 285 -6.57 19.34 -13.90
CA LEU A 285 -5.34 18.97 -14.60
C LEU A 285 -5.66 18.19 -15.88
N ASP A 286 -5.26 18.74 -17.03
CA ASP A 286 -5.40 18.14 -18.34
C ASP A 286 -4.18 17.28 -18.75
N ASP A 287 -4.21 16.72 -19.97
CA ASP A 287 -3.12 15.92 -20.50
C ASP A 287 -1.81 16.71 -20.69
N ALA A 288 -1.90 18.02 -20.95
CA ALA A 288 -0.73 18.87 -21.12
C ALA A 288 0.11 18.96 -19.83
N ALA A 289 -0.52 18.88 -18.65
CA ALA A 289 0.15 18.84 -17.36
C ALA A 289 1.05 17.61 -17.18
N PHE A 290 0.80 16.54 -17.99
CA PHE A 290 1.49 15.25 -17.93
C PHE A 290 2.11 14.86 -19.28
N ASP A 291 2.37 15.84 -20.13
CA ASP A 291 3.11 15.62 -21.36
C ASP A 291 4.62 15.57 -21.09
N GLN A 292 5.35 14.81 -21.90
CA GLN A 292 6.81 14.74 -21.81
C GLN A 292 7.48 16.13 -22.02
N ALA A 293 6.83 17.04 -22.74
CA ALA A 293 7.31 18.41 -22.89
C ALA A 293 7.39 19.16 -21.55
N ALA A 294 6.52 18.82 -20.57
CA ALA A 294 6.56 19.39 -19.22
C ALA A 294 7.88 19.10 -18.48
N LEU A 295 8.54 17.98 -18.80
CA LEU A 295 9.87 17.69 -18.24
C LEU A 295 10.94 18.72 -18.72
N ARG A 296 10.77 19.29 -19.90
CA ARG A 296 11.73 20.20 -20.55
C ARG A 296 11.37 21.67 -20.44
N ALA A 297 10.19 21.98 -19.92
CA ALA A 297 9.76 23.38 -19.72
C ALA A 297 10.83 24.14 -18.89
N PRO A 298 11.08 25.42 -19.14
CA PRO A 298 12.07 26.22 -18.45
C PRO A 298 11.82 26.34 -16.94
#